data_bce700268adb4180726e9bf48205bc16
#
_entry.id   bce700268adb4180726e9bf48205bc16
#
_cell.length_a   1.000
_cell.length_b   1.000
_cell.length_c   1.000
_cell.angle_alpha   90.00
_cell.angle_beta   90.00
_cell.angle_gamma   90.00
#
_symmetry.space_group_name_H-M   'P 1'
#
loop_
_entity.id
_entity.type
_entity.pdbx_description
1 polymer ?
#
loop_
_entity_poly.entity_id
_entity_poly.type
_entity_poly.pdbx_seq_one_letter_code
_entity_poly.pdbx_strand_id
1 'polypeptide(L)'
;MGKLYVIGVGNGNYYYLTLRTINILNDVDLIYCDEKIFGSFNKQFNKEKIIGNKYNETSARCNNAIKSALCGKNVAILGSGDTGIYGIASIILERIFEYMDKIDVEIVPGITYAISGAALLGSPLTQDFAVVTLSDTLANKEKLVNKLEALAVSDLNIVFYSICNPSIQNLVIARNILLKYRSPKTIIGITTAINCPNQEIILSTLEELPFEKVNSYSTLFVGNEKTKVLNRKIMVTPLL
;
A
#
# COMPACT_ATOMS: atom_id res chain seq x y z
N MET A 1 19.60 25.29 1.34
CA MET A 1 19.49 23.89 1.00
C MET A 1 18.01 23.55 0.92
N GLY A 2 17.55 22.95 -0.18
CA GLY A 2 16.15 22.58 -0.30
C GLY A 2 15.83 21.33 0.52
N LYS A 3 14.55 21.14 0.82
CA LYS A 3 14.08 19.96 1.57
C LYS A 3 13.10 19.15 0.73
N LEU A 4 13.27 17.83 0.72
CA LEU A 4 12.42 16.86 0.03
C LEU A 4 11.66 16.00 1.04
N TYR A 5 10.34 16.15 1.06
CA TYR A 5 9.46 15.32 1.86
C TYR A 5 8.87 14.20 1.01
N VAL A 6 9.08 12.96 1.40
CA VAL A 6 8.50 11.77 0.75
C VAL A 6 7.35 11.29 1.61
N ILE A 7 6.12 11.57 1.19
CA ILE A 7 4.94 11.51 2.04
C ILE A 7 4.00 10.39 1.64
N GLY A 8 3.68 9.49 2.57
CA GLY A 8 2.57 8.56 2.44
C GLY A 8 1.24 9.24 2.74
N VAL A 9 0.30 9.17 1.80
CA VAL A 9 -1.03 9.81 1.95
C VAL A 9 -2.16 8.81 2.19
N GLY A 10 -1.82 7.58 2.57
CA GLY A 10 -2.82 6.53 2.78
C GLY A 10 -3.63 6.27 1.50
N ASN A 11 -4.93 6.16 1.66
CA ASN A 11 -5.87 5.99 0.54
C ASN A 11 -6.29 7.31 -0.13
N GLY A 12 -5.64 8.44 0.22
CA GLY A 12 -5.93 9.75 -0.35
C GLY A 12 -7.11 10.49 0.29
N ASN A 13 -7.74 9.96 1.32
CA ASN A 13 -8.80 10.65 2.06
C ASN A 13 -8.17 11.62 3.08
N TYR A 14 -8.59 12.89 3.03
CA TYR A 14 -8.08 13.96 3.90
C TYR A 14 -8.13 13.62 5.40
N TYR A 15 -9.19 12.96 5.86
CA TYR A 15 -9.37 12.60 7.28
C TYR A 15 -8.39 11.52 7.77
N TYR A 16 -7.71 10.82 6.86
CA TYR A 16 -6.70 9.81 7.17
C TYR A 16 -5.25 10.30 6.95
N LEU A 17 -5.08 11.60 6.60
CA LEU A 17 -3.76 12.21 6.59
C LEU A 17 -3.27 12.44 8.02
N THR A 18 -1.98 12.27 8.24
CA THR A 18 -1.38 12.69 9.51
C THR A 18 -1.36 14.22 9.62
N LEU A 19 -1.42 14.76 10.84
CA LEU A 19 -1.25 16.20 11.06
C LEU A 19 0.09 16.70 10.50
N ARG A 20 1.14 15.88 10.58
CA ARG A 20 2.44 16.20 9.99
C ARG A 20 2.34 16.40 8.49
N THR A 21 1.66 15.49 7.79
CA THR A 21 1.40 15.59 6.35
C THR A 21 0.66 16.88 5.99
N ILE A 22 -0.42 17.20 6.72
CA ILE A 22 -1.24 18.40 6.47
C ILE A 22 -0.39 19.66 6.60
N ASN A 23 0.40 19.78 7.68
CA ASN A 23 1.26 20.94 7.91
C ASN A 23 2.30 21.10 6.78
N ILE A 24 2.99 20.01 6.41
CA ILE A 24 3.97 20.04 5.33
C ILE A 24 3.34 20.49 4.00
N LEU A 25 2.19 19.93 3.62
CA LEU A 25 1.53 20.24 2.35
C LEU A 25 1.06 21.71 2.26
N ASN A 26 0.78 22.34 3.40
CA ASN A 26 0.48 23.78 3.42
C ASN A 26 1.73 24.65 3.22
N ASP A 27 2.89 24.20 3.74
CA ASP A 27 4.11 25.03 3.81
C ASP A 27 5.03 24.87 2.58
N VAL A 28 5.08 23.71 1.92
CA VAL A 28 5.99 23.46 0.79
C VAL A 28 5.72 24.34 -0.43
N ASP A 29 6.76 24.54 -1.25
CA ASP A 29 6.68 25.29 -2.49
C ASP A 29 6.01 24.49 -3.61
N LEU A 30 6.28 23.18 -3.69
CA LEU A 30 5.78 22.29 -4.74
C LEU A 30 5.33 20.93 -4.17
N ILE A 31 4.28 20.37 -4.77
CA ILE A 31 3.74 19.06 -4.44
C ILE A 31 3.68 18.21 -5.71
N TYR A 32 4.46 17.14 -5.77
CA TYR A 32 4.45 16.17 -6.86
C TYR A 32 3.57 14.98 -6.48
N CYS A 33 2.56 14.67 -7.30
CA CYS A 33 1.69 13.52 -7.08
C CYS A 33 1.20 12.92 -8.40
N ASP A 34 0.64 11.72 -8.37
CA ASP A 34 -0.13 11.21 -9.50
C ASP A 34 -1.55 11.81 -9.52
N GLU A 35 -2.18 11.76 -10.70
CA GLU A 35 -3.52 12.35 -10.91
C GLU A 35 -4.59 11.72 -10.03
N LYS A 36 -4.44 10.45 -9.63
CA LYS A 36 -5.41 9.75 -8.78
C LYS A 36 -5.35 10.28 -7.35
N ILE A 37 -4.14 10.45 -6.80
CA ILE A 37 -3.92 11.06 -5.49
C ILE A 37 -4.41 12.52 -5.51
N PHE A 38 -4.05 13.27 -6.55
CA PHE A 38 -4.49 14.66 -6.72
C PHE A 38 -6.01 14.82 -6.65
N GLY A 39 -6.76 13.94 -7.34
CA GLY A 39 -8.21 13.98 -7.37
C GLY A 39 -8.87 13.82 -5.99
N SER A 40 -8.18 13.17 -5.06
CA SER A 40 -8.74 12.83 -3.74
C SER A 40 -8.79 14.01 -2.77
N PHE A 41 -7.86 14.99 -2.84
CA PHE A 41 -7.81 16.11 -1.89
C PHE A 41 -7.39 17.46 -2.49
N ASN A 42 -7.56 17.64 -3.80
CA ASN A 42 -7.24 18.89 -4.50
C ASN A 42 -8.04 20.11 -4.04
N LYS A 43 -9.11 19.92 -3.28
CA LYS A 43 -9.94 21.00 -2.73
C LYS A 43 -9.39 21.59 -1.43
N GLN A 44 -8.51 20.87 -0.74
CA GLN A 44 -7.99 21.21 0.58
C GLN A 44 -6.63 21.92 0.51
N PHE A 45 -5.89 21.80 -0.59
CA PHE A 45 -4.57 22.37 -0.73
C PHE A 45 -4.50 23.32 -1.94
N ASN A 46 -3.52 24.26 -1.93
CA ASN A 46 -3.33 25.21 -3.03
C ASN A 46 -2.94 24.47 -4.32
N LYS A 47 -3.82 24.54 -5.32
CA LYS A 47 -3.67 23.84 -6.61
C LYS A 47 -2.45 24.33 -7.41
N GLU A 48 -2.02 25.59 -7.26
CA GLU A 48 -0.89 26.16 -7.98
C GLU A 48 0.43 25.50 -7.60
N LYS A 49 0.52 24.94 -6.39
CA LYS A 49 1.69 24.20 -5.93
C LYS A 49 1.74 22.76 -6.44
N ILE A 50 0.65 22.23 -7.01
CA ILE A 50 0.51 20.81 -7.31
C ILE A 50 0.90 20.52 -8.75
N ILE A 51 1.86 19.61 -8.93
CA ILE A 51 2.31 19.10 -10.21
C ILE A 51 1.83 17.66 -10.34
N GLY A 52 0.74 17.47 -11.08
CA GLY A 52 0.19 16.15 -11.37
C GLY A 52 0.92 15.48 -12.53
N ASN A 53 1.18 14.17 -12.40
CA ASN A 53 1.75 13.34 -13.46
C ASN A 53 0.88 12.09 -13.63
N LYS A 54 0.93 11.47 -14.82
CA LYS A 54 0.27 10.18 -15.03
C LYS A 54 0.86 9.11 -14.09
N TYR A 55 0.04 8.15 -13.70
CA TYR A 55 0.41 7.09 -12.76
C TYR A 55 1.68 6.32 -13.17
N ASN A 56 1.83 6.03 -14.47
CA ASN A 56 2.98 5.30 -15.03
C ASN A 56 4.28 6.13 -15.14
N GLU A 57 4.25 7.43 -14.80
CA GLU A 57 5.41 8.32 -14.86
C GLU A 57 6.14 8.49 -13.52
N THR A 58 6.06 7.47 -12.65
CA THR A 58 6.67 7.51 -11.30
C THR A 58 8.16 7.88 -11.34
N SER A 59 8.92 7.33 -12.27
CA SER A 59 10.36 7.62 -12.41
C SER A 59 10.63 9.10 -12.74
N ALA A 60 9.87 9.65 -13.69
CA ALA A 60 9.99 11.07 -14.08
C ALA A 60 9.56 11.99 -12.92
N ARG A 61 8.48 11.66 -12.22
CA ARG A 61 7.99 12.39 -11.04
C ARG A 61 9.04 12.45 -9.94
N CYS A 62 9.69 11.33 -9.61
CA CYS A 62 10.77 11.28 -8.63
C CYS A 62 11.94 12.17 -9.05
N ASN A 63 12.38 12.08 -10.30
CA ASN A 63 13.48 12.92 -10.81
C ASN A 63 13.17 14.41 -10.78
N ASN A 64 11.95 14.80 -11.12
CA ASN A 64 11.54 16.20 -11.12
C ASN A 64 11.44 16.78 -9.70
N ALA A 65 10.94 15.99 -8.74
CA ALA A 65 10.91 16.37 -7.33
C ALA A 65 12.33 16.57 -6.76
N ILE A 66 13.25 15.66 -7.05
CA ILE A 66 14.66 15.75 -6.66
C ILE A 66 15.32 17.01 -7.27
N LYS A 67 15.15 17.24 -8.57
CA LYS A 67 15.70 18.44 -9.24
C LYS A 67 15.20 19.74 -8.61
N SER A 68 13.91 19.81 -8.28
CA SER A 68 13.34 20.99 -7.63
C SER A 68 13.92 21.22 -6.24
N ALA A 69 14.15 20.17 -5.46
CA ALA A 69 14.79 20.27 -4.15
C ALA A 69 16.27 20.67 -4.26
N LEU A 70 17.02 20.17 -5.27
CA LEU A 70 18.39 20.59 -5.57
C LEU A 70 18.47 22.09 -5.92
N CYS A 71 17.41 22.65 -6.53
CA CYS A 71 17.29 24.07 -6.79
C CYS A 71 16.89 24.91 -5.55
N GLY A 72 16.91 24.35 -4.35
CA GLY A 72 16.68 25.05 -3.09
C GLY A 72 15.22 25.15 -2.66
N LYS A 73 14.27 24.48 -3.36
CA LYS A 73 12.85 24.50 -3.01
C LYS A 73 12.53 23.47 -1.90
N ASN A 74 11.51 23.75 -1.10
CA ASN A 74 10.87 22.78 -0.22
C ASN A 74 9.81 22.04 -1.02
N VAL A 75 9.97 20.72 -1.16
CA VAL A 75 9.19 19.91 -2.10
C VAL A 75 8.57 18.71 -1.37
N ALA A 76 7.29 18.46 -1.61
CA ALA A 76 6.65 17.19 -1.23
C ALA A 76 6.47 16.30 -2.47
N ILE A 77 6.78 15.01 -2.34
CA ILE A 77 6.39 13.99 -3.30
C ILE A 77 5.48 12.98 -2.60
N LEU A 78 4.30 12.74 -3.19
CA LEU A 78 3.26 11.92 -2.58
C LEU A 78 3.24 10.51 -3.16
N GLY A 79 3.03 9.53 -2.27
CA GLY A 79 2.76 8.14 -2.63
C GLY A 79 1.54 7.61 -1.90
N SER A 80 0.77 6.74 -2.54
CA SER A 80 -0.37 6.06 -1.91
C SER A 80 0.07 5.10 -0.81
N GLY A 81 -0.76 4.91 0.20
CA GLY A 81 -0.42 4.10 1.37
C GLY A 81 0.70 4.70 2.19
N ASP A 82 1.70 3.90 2.49
CA ASP A 82 2.97 4.31 3.09
C ASP A 82 4.09 4.22 2.05
N THR A 83 4.92 5.24 1.93
CA THR A 83 5.97 5.31 0.91
C THR A 83 7.15 4.37 1.17
N GLY A 84 7.30 3.86 2.39
CA GLY A 84 8.31 2.86 2.78
C GLY A 84 7.85 1.41 2.57
N ILE A 85 6.55 1.18 2.32
CA ILE A 85 5.99 -0.18 2.11
C ILE A 85 5.64 -0.35 0.64
N TYR A 86 6.54 -0.98 -0.13
CA TYR A 86 6.43 -1.13 -1.60
C TYR A 86 6.20 0.20 -2.34
N GLY A 87 6.65 1.30 -1.75
CA GLY A 87 6.42 2.66 -2.23
C GLY A 87 7.67 3.33 -2.80
N ILE A 88 7.57 4.63 -3.03
CA ILE A 88 8.57 5.42 -3.75
C ILE A 88 9.77 5.84 -2.90
N ALA A 89 9.76 5.60 -1.57
CA ALA A 89 10.83 6.07 -0.69
C ALA A 89 12.19 5.47 -1.06
N SER A 90 12.27 4.15 -1.35
CA SER A 90 13.51 3.51 -1.77
C SER A 90 14.05 4.10 -3.07
N ILE A 91 13.17 4.34 -4.04
CA ILE A 91 13.53 4.93 -5.34
C ILE A 91 14.15 6.32 -5.16
N ILE A 92 13.57 7.14 -4.27
CA ILE A 92 14.08 8.48 -3.96
C ILE A 92 15.44 8.37 -3.27
N LEU A 93 15.53 7.58 -2.19
CA LEU A 93 16.76 7.44 -1.40
C LEU A 93 17.95 6.93 -2.23
N GLU A 94 17.73 5.94 -3.10
CA GLU A 94 18.77 5.44 -4.02
C GLU A 94 19.25 6.54 -4.98
N ARG A 95 18.34 7.36 -5.52
CA ARG A 95 18.68 8.40 -6.49
C ARG A 95 19.38 9.62 -5.91
N ILE A 96 19.11 9.94 -4.64
CA ILE A 96 19.71 11.09 -3.98
C ILE A 96 21.00 10.72 -3.25
N PHE A 97 21.42 9.47 -3.26
CA PHE A 97 22.59 9.01 -2.50
C PHE A 97 23.84 9.89 -2.72
N GLU A 98 24.09 10.30 -3.96
CA GLU A 98 25.21 11.18 -4.32
C GLU A 98 24.98 12.67 -4.01
N TYR A 99 23.78 13.04 -3.54
CA TYR A 99 23.37 14.42 -3.29
C TYR A 99 22.92 14.66 -1.84
N MET A 100 23.17 13.72 -0.94
CA MET A 100 22.70 13.79 0.46
C MET A 100 23.29 14.97 1.24
N ASP A 101 24.42 15.53 0.79
CA ASP A 101 25.03 16.76 1.29
C ASP A 101 24.32 18.05 0.78
N LYS A 102 23.47 17.94 -0.25
CA LYS A 102 22.81 19.04 -0.94
C LYS A 102 21.31 19.12 -0.73
N ILE A 103 20.69 18.03 -0.27
CA ILE A 103 19.26 17.93 -0.04
C ILE A 103 19.00 17.36 1.37
N ASP A 104 18.17 18.04 2.16
CA ASP A 104 17.60 17.44 3.36
C ASP A 104 16.37 16.60 2.96
N VAL A 105 16.28 15.35 3.43
CA VAL A 105 15.20 14.41 3.09
C VAL A 105 14.49 13.93 4.35
N GLU A 106 13.17 14.00 4.32
CA GLU A 106 12.31 13.48 5.39
C GLU A 106 11.29 12.51 4.80
N ILE A 107 11.27 11.27 5.30
CA ILE A 107 10.22 10.29 5.00
C ILE A 107 9.10 10.49 6.01
N VAL A 108 7.89 10.77 5.52
CA VAL A 108 6.70 11.00 6.35
C VAL A 108 5.75 9.81 6.16
N PRO A 109 5.44 9.05 7.22
CA PRO A 109 4.63 7.85 7.11
C PRO A 109 3.17 8.16 6.73
N GLY A 110 2.54 7.21 6.05
CA GLY A 110 1.12 7.19 5.76
C GLY A 110 0.45 5.90 6.24
N ILE A 111 -0.88 5.87 6.29
CA ILE A 111 -1.62 4.67 6.66
C ILE A 111 -1.60 3.69 5.48
N THR A 112 -0.83 2.61 5.61
CA THR A 112 -0.75 1.56 4.58
C THR A 112 -2.09 0.84 4.41
N TYR A 113 -2.34 0.27 3.23
CA TYR A 113 -3.57 -0.47 2.93
C TYR A 113 -3.75 -1.71 3.82
N ALA A 114 -2.68 -2.28 4.37
CA ALA A 114 -2.77 -3.37 5.35
C ALA A 114 -3.54 -2.92 6.60
N ILE A 115 -3.23 -1.74 7.14
CA ILE A 115 -3.86 -1.23 8.34
C ILE A 115 -5.27 -0.70 8.05
N SER A 116 -5.45 0.09 6.99
CA SER A 116 -6.76 0.64 6.63
C SER A 116 -7.75 -0.45 6.21
N GLY A 117 -7.30 -1.48 5.48
CA GLY A 117 -8.12 -2.63 5.12
C GLY A 117 -8.46 -3.52 6.32
N ALA A 118 -7.49 -3.76 7.22
CA ALA A 118 -7.73 -4.51 8.45
C ALA A 118 -8.83 -3.84 9.30
N ALA A 119 -8.79 -2.51 9.43
CA ALA A 119 -9.81 -1.75 10.18
C ALA A 119 -11.21 -1.88 9.56
N LEU A 120 -11.33 -1.98 8.24
CA LEU A 120 -12.62 -2.23 7.57
C LEU A 120 -13.13 -3.66 7.78
N LEU A 121 -12.24 -4.64 7.83
CA LEU A 121 -12.59 -6.03 8.07
C LEU A 121 -12.92 -6.30 9.55
N GLY A 122 -12.35 -5.52 10.47
CA GLY A 122 -12.46 -5.70 11.91
C GLY A 122 -11.10 -5.69 12.59
N SER A 123 -10.59 -6.85 13.02
CA SER A 123 -9.29 -6.97 13.69
C SER A 123 -8.55 -8.25 13.28
N PRO A 124 -8.21 -8.44 11.99
CA PRO A 124 -7.56 -9.66 11.53
C PRO A 124 -6.05 -9.73 11.83
N LEU A 125 -5.41 -8.61 12.21
CA LEU A 125 -3.95 -8.48 12.35
C LEU A 125 -3.49 -8.28 13.81
N THR A 126 -4.18 -8.90 14.77
CA THR A 126 -3.83 -8.79 16.21
C THR A 126 -2.72 -9.74 16.65
N GLN A 127 -2.33 -10.67 15.81
CA GLN A 127 -1.17 -11.54 16.00
C GLN A 127 -0.11 -11.22 14.94
N ASP A 128 0.98 -11.97 14.93
CA ASP A 128 2.05 -11.82 13.95
C ASP A 128 1.49 -11.91 12.51
N PHE A 129 1.96 -11.02 11.65
CA PHE A 129 1.51 -10.97 10.28
C PHE A 129 2.63 -10.59 9.31
N ALA A 130 2.47 -10.97 8.06
CA ALA A 130 3.35 -10.60 6.96
C ALA A 130 2.60 -9.80 5.90
N VAL A 131 3.28 -8.79 5.33
CA VAL A 131 2.80 -8.07 4.14
C VAL A 131 3.65 -8.48 2.95
N VAL A 132 3.02 -8.97 1.89
CA VAL A 132 3.70 -9.51 0.71
C VAL A 132 3.09 -8.93 -0.56
N THR A 133 3.95 -8.49 -1.49
CA THR A 133 3.48 -8.11 -2.84
C THR A 133 3.49 -9.30 -3.78
N LEU A 134 2.44 -9.41 -4.58
CA LEU A 134 2.33 -10.37 -5.67
C LEU A 134 2.68 -9.77 -7.05
N SER A 135 3.26 -8.56 -7.08
CA SER A 135 3.65 -7.89 -8.32
C SER A 135 4.77 -8.64 -9.04
N ASP A 136 4.58 -8.92 -10.33
CA ASP A 136 5.59 -9.56 -11.19
C ASP A 136 6.85 -8.73 -11.37
N THR A 137 6.74 -7.40 -11.25
CA THR A 137 7.87 -6.48 -11.43
C THR A 137 8.81 -6.45 -10.22
N LEU A 138 8.33 -6.88 -9.04
CA LEU A 138 9.09 -6.81 -7.78
C LEU A 138 9.59 -8.19 -7.29
N ALA A 139 9.16 -9.29 -7.92
CA ALA A 139 9.53 -10.63 -7.47
C ALA A 139 9.97 -11.54 -8.63
N ASN A 140 11.14 -12.19 -8.47
CA ASN A 140 11.46 -13.38 -9.24
C ASN A 140 10.47 -14.48 -8.83
N LYS A 141 9.90 -15.20 -9.81
CA LYS A 141 8.85 -16.21 -9.59
C LYS A 141 9.28 -17.31 -8.61
N GLU A 142 10.50 -17.79 -8.71
CA GLU A 142 11.06 -18.80 -7.81
C GLU A 142 11.17 -18.27 -6.37
N LYS A 143 11.69 -17.06 -6.19
CA LYS A 143 11.77 -16.39 -4.87
C LYS A 143 10.38 -16.14 -4.28
N LEU A 144 9.37 -15.84 -5.12
CA LEU A 144 7.99 -15.68 -4.68
C LEU A 144 7.45 -17.01 -4.16
N VAL A 145 7.61 -18.11 -4.88
CA VAL A 145 7.15 -19.44 -4.48
C VAL A 145 7.78 -19.84 -3.14
N ASN A 146 9.10 -19.75 -3.00
CA ASN A 146 9.81 -20.10 -1.76
C ASN A 146 9.32 -19.26 -0.56
N LYS A 147 9.08 -17.96 -0.78
CA LYS A 147 8.50 -17.07 0.26
C LYS A 147 7.09 -17.51 0.65
N LEU A 148 6.26 -17.82 -0.34
CA LEU A 148 4.87 -18.24 -0.09
C LEU A 148 4.80 -19.58 0.66
N GLU A 149 5.67 -20.53 0.35
CA GLU A 149 5.75 -21.82 1.08
C GLU A 149 6.16 -21.61 2.53
N ALA A 150 7.20 -20.80 2.80
CA ALA A 150 7.60 -20.47 4.17
C ALA A 150 6.48 -19.81 4.97
N LEU A 151 5.76 -18.86 4.36
CA LEU A 151 4.62 -18.18 5.00
C LEU A 151 3.41 -19.11 5.19
N ALA A 152 3.19 -20.05 4.28
CA ALA A 152 2.10 -21.01 4.40
C ALA A 152 2.27 -21.94 5.61
N VAL A 153 3.52 -22.38 5.88
CA VAL A 153 3.87 -23.22 7.01
C VAL A 153 3.83 -22.48 8.35
N SER A 154 4.17 -21.18 8.34
CA SER A 154 4.32 -20.38 9.58
C SER A 154 2.99 -20.03 10.27
N ASP A 155 1.85 -20.25 9.62
CA ASP A 155 0.50 -19.86 10.09
C ASP A 155 0.35 -18.36 10.48
N LEU A 156 1.21 -17.50 9.97
CA LEU A 156 1.06 -16.04 10.11
C LEU A 156 -0.18 -15.53 9.38
N ASN A 157 -0.82 -14.49 9.89
CA ASN A 157 -1.75 -13.73 9.07
C ASN A 157 -1.00 -13.11 7.89
N ILE A 158 -1.58 -13.10 6.69
CA ILE A 158 -0.89 -12.61 5.50
C ILE A 158 -1.73 -11.52 4.83
N VAL A 159 -1.08 -10.42 4.47
CA VAL A 159 -1.68 -9.36 3.65
C VAL A 159 -1.00 -9.36 2.29
N PHE A 160 -1.74 -9.60 1.22
CA PHE A 160 -1.24 -9.56 -0.14
C PHE A 160 -1.59 -8.24 -0.82
N TYR A 161 -0.54 -7.58 -1.34
CA TYR A 161 -0.63 -6.40 -2.19
C TYR A 161 -0.43 -6.76 -3.66
N SER A 162 -0.91 -5.90 -4.55
CA SER A 162 -0.76 -6.04 -6.01
C SER A 162 -1.29 -7.38 -6.52
N ILE A 163 -2.41 -7.85 -5.97
CA ILE A 163 -2.97 -9.19 -6.20
C ILE A 163 -3.52 -9.38 -7.62
N CYS A 164 -3.67 -8.30 -8.38
CA CYS A 164 -4.09 -8.29 -9.76
C CYS A 164 -3.28 -7.25 -10.56
N ASN A 165 -1.94 -7.41 -10.61
CA ASN A 165 -1.08 -6.48 -11.34
C ASN A 165 0.24 -7.17 -11.80
N PRO A 166 0.47 -7.35 -13.08
CA PRO A 166 -0.44 -7.08 -14.21
C PRO A 166 -1.51 -8.17 -14.40
N SER A 167 -1.36 -9.31 -13.74
CA SER A 167 -2.28 -10.44 -13.88
C SER A 167 -2.64 -11.05 -12.52
N ILE A 168 -3.70 -11.84 -12.50
CA ILE A 168 -4.15 -12.59 -11.33
C ILE A 168 -3.31 -13.88 -11.08
N GLN A 169 -2.37 -14.19 -11.96
CA GLN A 169 -1.66 -15.47 -11.97
C GLN A 169 -0.91 -15.75 -10.65
N ASN A 170 -0.24 -14.72 -10.09
CA ASN A 170 0.48 -14.87 -8.83
C ASN A 170 -0.47 -15.09 -7.64
N LEU A 171 -1.68 -14.56 -7.69
CA LEU A 171 -2.69 -14.84 -6.68
C LEU A 171 -3.17 -16.30 -6.76
N VAL A 172 -3.34 -16.85 -7.97
CA VAL A 172 -3.67 -18.27 -8.18
C VAL A 172 -2.55 -19.15 -7.61
N ILE A 173 -1.29 -18.84 -7.89
CA ILE A 173 -0.13 -19.54 -7.33
C ILE A 173 -0.13 -19.45 -5.81
N ALA A 174 -0.31 -18.26 -5.25
CA ALA A 174 -0.33 -18.05 -3.80
C ALA A 174 -1.44 -18.88 -3.12
N ARG A 175 -2.67 -18.82 -3.65
CA ARG A 175 -3.80 -19.63 -3.14
C ARG A 175 -3.49 -21.12 -3.18
N ASN A 176 -2.95 -21.64 -4.29
CA ASN A 176 -2.65 -23.06 -4.44
C ASN A 176 -1.54 -23.53 -3.48
N ILE A 177 -0.54 -22.69 -3.21
CA ILE A 177 0.50 -22.98 -2.22
C ILE A 177 -0.09 -22.98 -0.80
N LEU A 178 -0.88 -21.97 -0.46
CA LEU A 178 -1.51 -21.90 0.87
C LEU A 178 -2.40 -23.13 1.15
N LEU A 179 -3.15 -23.60 0.16
CA LEU A 179 -4.00 -24.80 0.29
C LEU A 179 -3.25 -26.12 0.53
N LYS A 180 -1.92 -26.17 0.31
CA LYS A 180 -1.11 -27.34 0.68
C LYS A 180 -0.89 -27.46 2.20
N TYR A 181 -0.92 -26.33 2.92
CA TYR A 181 -0.51 -26.23 4.32
C TYR A 181 -1.61 -25.73 5.24
N ARG A 182 -2.61 -25.00 4.71
CA ARG A 182 -3.71 -24.41 5.48
C ARG A 182 -5.04 -25.04 5.12
N SER A 183 -5.97 -24.97 6.05
CA SER A 183 -7.34 -25.44 5.83
C SER A 183 -7.98 -24.76 4.62
N PRO A 184 -8.70 -25.48 3.75
CA PRO A 184 -9.54 -24.87 2.71
C PRO A 184 -10.52 -23.83 3.28
N LYS A 185 -10.96 -24.00 4.54
CA LYS A 185 -11.87 -23.10 5.26
C LYS A 185 -11.17 -21.92 5.94
N THR A 186 -9.83 -21.75 5.75
CA THR A 186 -9.13 -20.56 6.25
C THR A 186 -9.84 -19.30 5.78
N ILE A 187 -10.19 -18.43 6.73
CA ILE A 187 -10.92 -17.20 6.45
C ILE A 187 -10.04 -16.23 5.65
N ILE A 188 -10.63 -15.65 4.61
CA ILE A 188 -10.03 -14.56 3.88
C ILE A 188 -10.93 -13.32 3.91
N GLY A 189 -10.30 -12.15 3.82
CA GLY A 189 -10.98 -10.87 3.64
C GLY A 189 -10.41 -10.14 2.43
N ILE A 190 -11.25 -9.56 1.60
CA ILE A 190 -10.83 -8.70 0.49
C ILE A 190 -11.40 -7.31 0.74
N THR A 191 -10.55 -6.30 0.65
CA THR A 191 -10.98 -4.90 0.65
C THR A 191 -10.58 -4.26 -0.67
N THR A 192 -11.52 -3.57 -1.30
CA THR A 192 -11.33 -2.95 -2.61
C THR A 192 -11.70 -1.47 -2.53
N ALA A 193 -10.92 -0.61 -3.18
CA ALA A 193 -11.17 0.83 -3.31
C ALA A 193 -11.51 1.52 -1.97
N ILE A 194 -10.68 1.28 -0.96
CA ILE A 194 -10.86 1.76 0.43
C ILE A 194 -11.11 3.26 0.46
N ASN A 195 -12.20 3.68 1.13
CA ASN A 195 -12.66 5.06 1.27
C ASN A 195 -13.04 5.76 -0.07
N CYS A 196 -13.24 4.99 -1.13
CA CYS A 196 -13.81 5.47 -2.38
C CYS A 196 -15.33 5.13 -2.46
N PRO A 197 -16.10 5.79 -3.33
CA PRO A 197 -17.52 5.51 -3.46
C PRO A 197 -17.88 4.06 -3.84
N ASN A 198 -16.94 3.36 -4.49
CA ASN A 198 -17.04 1.96 -4.90
C ASN A 198 -16.29 1.01 -3.94
N GLN A 199 -16.16 1.39 -2.66
CA GLN A 199 -15.56 0.52 -1.64
C GLN A 199 -16.37 -0.77 -1.51
N GLU A 200 -15.65 -1.89 -1.54
CA GLU A 200 -16.23 -3.21 -1.35
C GLU A 200 -15.44 -4.01 -0.30
N ILE A 201 -16.16 -4.79 0.49
CA ILE A 201 -15.61 -5.71 1.50
C ILE A 201 -16.22 -7.09 1.25
N ILE A 202 -15.36 -8.09 1.09
CA ILE A 202 -15.78 -9.49 0.90
C ILE A 202 -15.11 -10.34 1.97
N LEU A 203 -15.91 -11.17 2.64
CA LEU A 203 -15.42 -12.26 3.50
C LEU A 203 -15.73 -13.59 2.81
N SER A 204 -14.74 -14.47 2.75
CA SER A 204 -14.84 -15.77 2.12
C SER A 204 -13.87 -16.76 2.77
N THR A 205 -13.64 -17.89 2.13
CA THR A 205 -12.64 -18.88 2.52
C THR A 205 -11.57 -19.01 1.44
N LEU A 206 -10.45 -19.63 1.80
CA LEU A 206 -9.33 -19.83 0.88
C LEU A 206 -9.72 -20.70 -0.34
N GLU A 207 -10.59 -21.70 -0.15
CA GLU A 207 -11.11 -22.53 -1.24
C GLU A 207 -12.09 -21.79 -2.15
N GLU A 208 -12.89 -20.87 -1.59
CA GLU A 208 -13.90 -20.08 -2.29
C GLU A 208 -13.42 -18.67 -2.64
N LEU A 209 -12.11 -18.46 -2.82
CA LEU A 209 -11.55 -17.15 -3.17
C LEU A 209 -12.18 -16.65 -4.48
N PRO A 210 -12.94 -15.52 -4.45
CA PRO A 210 -13.67 -15.01 -5.60
C PRO A 210 -12.75 -14.22 -6.54
N PHE A 211 -12.02 -14.90 -7.39
CA PHE A 211 -11.04 -14.29 -8.30
C PHE A 211 -11.64 -13.21 -9.21
N GLU A 212 -12.89 -13.36 -9.61
CA GLU A 212 -13.63 -12.42 -10.47
C GLU A 212 -13.94 -11.09 -9.78
N LYS A 213 -13.87 -11.04 -8.45
CA LYS A 213 -14.07 -9.83 -7.64
C LYS A 213 -12.77 -9.07 -7.36
N VAL A 214 -11.63 -9.65 -7.71
CA VAL A 214 -10.32 -9.06 -7.45
C VAL A 214 -9.91 -8.14 -8.59
N ASN A 215 -9.40 -6.95 -8.24
CA ASN A 215 -8.86 -5.99 -9.20
C ASN A 215 -7.61 -5.27 -8.65
N SER A 216 -7.06 -4.32 -9.42
CA SER A 216 -5.84 -3.60 -9.06
C SER A 216 -5.94 -2.72 -7.81
N TYR A 217 -7.15 -2.50 -7.29
CA TYR A 217 -7.40 -1.74 -6.06
C TYR A 217 -7.70 -2.64 -4.85
N SER A 218 -7.60 -3.95 -5.05
CA SER A 218 -7.90 -4.92 -4.01
C SER A 218 -6.68 -5.27 -3.17
N THR A 219 -6.91 -5.48 -1.87
CA THR A 219 -5.96 -6.02 -0.90
C THR A 219 -6.59 -7.27 -0.29
N LEU A 220 -5.85 -8.38 -0.28
CA LEU A 220 -6.31 -9.66 0.27
C LEU A 220 -5.67 -9.90 1.64
N PHE A 221 -6.49 -10.28 2.60
CA PHE A 221 -6.12 -10.70 3.94
C PHE A 221 -6.39 -12.20 4.08
N VAL A 222 -5.40 -12.95 4.47
CA VAL A 222 -5.52 -14.39 4.77
C VAL A 222 -5.31 -14.57 6.26
N GLY A 223 -6.32 -15.11 6.93
CA GLY A 223 -6.25 -15.41 8.35
C GLY A 223 -5.37 -16.62 8.67
N ASN A 224 -5.17 -16.87 9.95
CA ASN A 224 -4.55 -18.08 10.47
C ASN A 224 -5.60 -19.07 11.05
N GLU A 225 -5.18 -20.15 11.70
CA GLU A 225 -6.07 -21.16 12.27
C GLU A 225 -7.05 -20.61 13.33
N LYS A 226 -6.66 -19.51 14.04
CA LYS A 226 -7.50 -18.86 15.07
C LYS A 226 -8.47 -17.82 14.49
N THR A 227 -8.31 -17.46 13.23
CA THR A 227 -9.15 -16.43 12.61
C THR A 227 -10.59 -16.90 12.44
N LYS A 228 -11.53 -16.05 12.83
CA LYS A 228 -12.96 -16.32 12.74
C LYS A 228 -13.75 -15.10 12.25
N VAL A 229 -14.99 -15.35 11.83
CA VAL A 229 -15.92 -14.32 11.43
C VAL A 229 -17.01 -14.17 12.49
N LEU A 230 -17.16 -12.97 13.03
CA LEU A 230 -18.21 -12.61 13.97
C LEU A 230 -19.40 -11.97 13.22
N ASN A 231 -20.61 -12.38 13.58
CA ASN A 231 -21.87 -11.83 13.00
C ASN A 231 -21.88 -11.77 11.46
N ARG A 232 -21.19 -12.69 10.79
CA ARG A 232 -21.05 -12.78 9.32
C ARG A 232 -20.47 -11.51 8.67
N LYS A 233 -19.84 -10.60 9.44
CA LYS A 233 -19.38 -9.29 8.94
C LYS A 233 -17.99 -8.89 9.40
N ILE A 234 -17.51 -9.44 10.51
CA ILE A 234 -16.27 -8.97 11.15
C ILE A 234 -15.26 -10.12 11.18
N MET A 235 -14.14 -9.91 10.50
CA MET A 235 -13.00 -10.81 10.55
C MET A 235 -12.14 -10.47 11.77
N VAL A 236 -11.87 -11.45 12.62
CA VAL A 236 -11.03 -11.25 13.79
C VAL A 236 -10.08 -12.43 13.99
N THR A 237 -8.83 -12.13 14.31
CA THR A 237 -7.87 -13.08 14.84
C THR A 237 -7.71 -12.77 16.33
N PRO A 238 -8.23 -13.62 17.25
CA PRO A 238 -8.14 -13.35 18.69
C PRO A 238 -6.68 -13.29 19.16
N LEU A 239 -6.39 -12.41 20.11
CA LEU A 239 -5.05 -12.31 20.71
C LEU A 239 -4.73 -13.49 21.63
N LEU A 240 -5.78 -14.01 22.33
CA LEU A 240 -5.71 -15.13 23.31
C LEU A 240 -6.54 -16.31 22.83
#